data_b674ca836c6caa24ca82eec403813a98
#
_entry.id   b674ca836c6caa24ca82eec403813a98
#
_cell.length_a   1.000
_cell.length_b   1.000
_cell.length_c   1.000
_cell.angle_alpha   90.00
_cell.angle_beta   90.00
_cell.angle_gamma   90.00
#
_symmetry.space_group_name_H-M   'P 1'
#
loop_
_entity.id
_entity.type
_entity.pdbx_description
1 polymer ?
#
loop_
_entity_poly.entity_id
_entity_poly.type
_entity_poly.pdbx_seq_one_letter_code
_entity_poly.pdbx_strand_id
1 'polypeptide(L)'
;MENKTWKKITTQSEEMQKYYANMFTRNQTKFMRRSLLEPSHVGSEFIIDGQNYQLIGAGNPTEMVVKKLDDGTFHMVHSDIVTSAILNK
;
A
#
# COMPACT_ATOMS: atom_id res chain seq x y z
N MET A 1 -0.33 4.70 -20.52
CA MET A 1 0.86 5.02 -19.87
C MET A 1 1.40 3.91 -19.02
N GLU A 2 2.63 3.73 -19.13
CA GLU A 2 3.27 2.70 -18.43
C GLU A 2 3.26 2.95 -16.95
N ASN A 3 2.96 1.96 -16.22
CA ASN A 3 2.82 2.14 -14.82
C ASN A 3 4.01 1.59 -14.08
N LYS A 4 5.05 2.37 -14.04
CA LYS A 4 6.28 1.92 -13.42
C LYS A 4 6.19 1.75 -11.93
N THR A 5 5.12 2.29 -11.33
CA THR A 5 4.98 2.20 -9.89
C THR A 5 4.20 0.97 -9.46
N TRP A 6 3.73 0.19 -10.42
CA TRP A 6 3.00 -1.04 -10.12
C TRP A 6 3.90 -2.23 -10.31
N LYS A 7 4.18 -2.91 -9.23
CA LYS A 7 5.00 -4.12 -9.27
C LYS A 7 4.24 -5.22 -8.57
N LYS A 8 3.95 -6.29 -9.29
CA LYS A 8 3.27 -7.41 -8.70
C LYS A 8 4.20 -8.17 -7.78
N ILE A 9 3.74 -8.47 -6.59
CA ILE A 9 4.48 -9.26 -5.62
C ILE A 9 3.97 -10.68 -5.77
N THR A 10 4.85 -11.59 -6.16
CA THR A 10 4.43 -12.94 -6.49
C THR A 10 4.13 -13.81 -5.28
N THR A 11 4.71 -13.49 -4.13
CA THR A 11 4.55 -14.32 -2.95
C THR A 11 4.20 -13.45 -1.75
N GLN A 12 3.07 -13.75 -1.12
CA GLN A 12 2.66 -13.03 0.08
C GLN A 12 2.00 -14.01 1.03
N SER A 13 2.58 -14.17 2.19
CA SER A 13 2.01 -14.96 3.27
C SER A 13 1.45 -14.01 4.31
N GLU A 14 0.70 -14.55 5.26
CA GLU A 14 0.20 -13.74 6.37
C GLU A 14 1.35 -13.10 7.13
N GLU A 15 2.44 -13.82 7.27
CA GLU A 15 3.60 -13.28 7.98
C GLU A 15 4.17 -12.06 7.27
N MET A 16 4.23 -12.12 5.95
CA MET A 16 4.72 -10.99 5.18
C MET A 16 3.78 -9.81 5.27
N GLN A 17 2.48 -10.05 5.30
CA GLN A 17 1.53 -8.97 5.49
C GLN A 17 1.73 -8.27 6.82
N LYS A 18 1.94 -9.05 7.88
CA LYS A 18 2.21 -8.48 9.19
C LYS A 18 3.53 -7.71 9.20
N TYR A 19 4.51 -8.23 8.49
CA TYR A 19 5.81 -7.58 8.41
C TYR A 19 5.67 -6.18 7.79
N TYR A 20 4.95 -6.09 6.68
CA TYR A 20 4.77 -4.79 6.02
C TYR A 20 3.94 -3.83 6.86
N ALA A 21 2.93 -4.33 7.53
CA ALA A 21 2.13 -3.48 8.41
C ALA A 21 2.97 -2.97 9.57
N ASN A 22 3.83 -3.83 10.12
CA ASN A 22 4.72 -3.42 11.20
C ASN A 22 5.75 -2.40 10.73
N MET A 23 6.24 -2.57 9.50
CA MET A 23 7.15 -1.59 8.92
C MET A 23 6.47 -0.23 8.80
N PHE A 24 5.23 -0.22 8.38
CA PHE A 24 4.47 1.02 8.30
C PHE A 24 4.45 1.69 9.67
N THR A 25 4.10 0.94 10.70
CA THR A 25 4.01 1.48 12.05
C THR A 25 5.35 1.99 12.57
N ARG A 26 6.38 1.13 12.44
CA ARG A 26 7.67 1.48 13.01
C ARG A 26 8.40 2.57 12.26
N ASN A 27 8.22 2.62 10.95
CA ASN A 27 8.99 3.52 10.10
C ASN A 27 8.13 4.59 9.45
N GLN A 28 6.99 4.88 10.05
CA GLN A 28 6.07 5.83 9.46
C GLN A 28 6.75 7.15 9.11
N THR A 29 7.50 7.70 10.06
CA THR A 29 8.16 8.99 9.82
C THR A 29 9.13 8.90 8.66
N LYS A 30 9.81 7.78 8.56
CA LYS A 30 10.82 7.59 7.54
C LYS A 30 10.22 7.33 6.17
N PHE A 31 9.22 6.44 6.12
CA PHE A 31 8.63 6.03 4.85
C PHE A 31 7.49 6.92 4.41
N MET A 32 6.78 7.50 5.37
CA MET A 32 5.56 8.23 5.08
C MET A 32 5.71 9.72 5.30
N ARG A 33 6.94 10.19 5.26
CA ARG A 33 7.21 11.59 5.53
C ARG A 33 6.33 12.56 4.76
N ARG A 34 6.07 12.26 3.50
CA ARG A 34 5.27 13.14 2.65
C ARG A 34 3.81 12.75 2.61
N SER A 35 3.47 11.69 3.28
CA SER A 35 2.12 11.17 3.23
C SER A 35 1.35 11.62 4.45
N LEU A 36 0.07 11.80 4.29
CA LEU A 36 -0.82 12.09 5.40
C LEU A 36 -1.39 10.83 6.01
N LEU A 37 -0.96 9.68 5.52
CA LEU A 37 -1.43 8.42 6.06
C LEU A 37 -0.78 8.10 7.39
N GLU A 38 -1.49 7.38 8.21
CA GLU A 38 -1.05 6.97 9.53
C GLU A 38 -1.19 5.46 9.67
N PRO A 39 -0.57 4.87 10.69
CA PRO A 39 -0.72 3.42 10.88
C PRO A 39 -2.16 2.96 10.96
N SER A 40 -3.06 3.81 11.43
CA SER A 40 -4.48 3.45 11.49
C SER A 40 -5.10 3.25 10.12
N HIS A 41 -4.45 3.71 9.07
CA HIS A 41 -4.97 3.52 7.71
C HIS A 41 -4.65 2.13 7.16
N VAL A 42 -3.77 1.37 7.83
CA VAL A 42 -3.49 0.00 7.39
C VAL A 42 -4.80 -0.79 7.46
N GLY A 43 -5.13 -1.50 6.39
CA GLY A 43 -6.38 -2.21 6.27
C GLY A 43 -7.48 -1.44 5.57
N SER A 44 -7.26 -0.16 5.31
CA SER A 44 -8.25 0.65 4.61
C SER A 44 -8.40 0.20 3.18
N GLU A 45 -9.62 0.23 2.67
CA GLU A 45 -9.91 -0.11 1.28
C GLU A 45 -10.09 1.16 0.48
N PHE A 46 -9.67 1.10 -0.77
CA PHE A 46 -9.73 2.26 -1.66
C PHE A 46 -9.82 1.78 -3.10
N ILE A 47 -10.10 2.71 -4.00
CA ILE A 47 -10.31 2.40 -5.41
C ILE A 47 -9.30 3.15 -6.26
N ILE A 48 -8.66 2.44 -7.19
CA ILE A 48 -7.80 3.03 -8.20
C ILE A 48 -8.22 2.44 -9.54
N ASP A 49 -8.59 3.30 -10.47
CA ASP A 49 -8.99 2.88 -11.83
C ASP A 49 -10.09 1.83 -11.79
N GLY A 50 -11.05 2.01 -10.89
CA GLY A 50 -12.18 1.12 -10.82
C GLY A 50 -11.93 -0.20 -10.14
N GLN A 51 -10.72 -0.41 -9.62
CA GLN A 51 -10.37 -1.65 -8.92
C GLN A 51 -10.26 -1.39 -7.44
N ASN A 52 -10.66 -2.36 -6.64
CA ASN A 52 -10.64 -2.24 -5.19
C ASN A 52 -9.33 -2.80 -4.63
N TYR A 53 -8.73 -2.05 -3.73
CA TYR A 53 -7.48 -2.42 -3.07
C TYR A 53 -7.58 -2.22 -1.57
N GLN A 54 -6.64 -2.84 -0.88
CA GLN A 54 -6.54 -2.70 0.57
C GLN A 54 -5.09 -2.38 0.92
N LEU A 55 -4.89 -1.40 1.78
CA LEU A 55 -3.53 -1.05 2.21
C LEU A 55 -3.02 -2.09 3.18
N ILE A 56 -1.88 -2.69 2.84
CA ILE A 56 -1.24 -3.70 3.70
C ILE A 56 -0.15 -3.07 4.55
N GLY A 57 0.66 -2.20 3.97
CA GLY A 57 1.72 -1.57 4.72
C GLY A 57 2.73 -0.89 3.83
N ALA A 58 3.88 -0.54 4.42
CA ALA A 58 4.96 0.13 3.70
C ALA A 58 5.89 -0.91 3.11
N GLY A 59 6.25 -0.75 1.85
CA GLY A 59 7.17 -1.66 1.20
C GLY A 59 8.59 -1.12 1.18
N ASN A 60 8.73 0.15 0.86
CA ASN A 60 10.02 0.84 0.88
C ASN A 60 9.73 2.34 1.05
N PRO A 61 10.76 3.20 1.08
CA PRO A 61 10.52 4.62 1.40
C PRO A 61 9.52 5.34 0.50
N THR A 62 9.29 4.86 -0.71
CA THR A 62 8.41 5.56 -1.64
C THR A 62 7.21 4.71 -2.10
N GLU A 63 7.15 3.46 -1.69
CA GLU A 63 6.09 2.56 -2.19
C GLU A 63 5.40 1.83 -1.06
N MET A 64 4.14 1.57 -1.24
CA MET A 64 3.34 0.81 -0.28
C MET A 64 2.91 -0.52 -0.88
N VAL A 65 2.66 -1.47 0.00
CA VAL A 65 2.15 -2.78 -0.41
C VAL A 65 0.63 -2.73 -0.30
N VAL A 66 -0.05 -3.07 -1.39
CA VAL A 66 -1.50 -3.11 -1.41
C VAL A 66 -1.95 -4.47 -1.96
N LYS A 67 -3.13 -4.88 -1.53
CA LYS A 67 -3.73 -6.11 -2.01
C LYS A 67 -4.89 -5.76 -2.93
N LYS A 68 -4.89 -6.32 -4.13
CA LYS A 68 -6.00 -6.15 -5.05
C LYS A 68 -7.09 -7.12 -4.62
N LEU A 69 -8.22 -6.59 -4.22
CA LEU A 69 -9.25 -7.43 -3.61
C LEU A 69 -9.94 -8.36 -4.60
N ASP A 70 -9.96 -7.97 -5.86
CA ASP A 70 -10.64 -8.75 -6.88
C ASP A 70 -10.01 -10.13 -7.07
N ASP A 71 -8.68 -10.20 -7.10
CA ASP A 71 -7.99 -11.46 -7.35
C ASP A 71 -7.00 -11.85 -6.26
N GLY A 72 -6.91 -11.06 -5.20
CA GLY A 72 -6.05 -11.39 -4.08
C GLY A 72 -4.57 -11.18 -4.33
N THR A 73 -4.19 -10.53 -5.43
CA THR A 73 -2.78 -10.30 -5.71
C THR A 73 -2.25 -9.09 -4.96
N PHE A 74 -0.95 -9.09 -4.72
CA PHE A 74 -0.29 -8.00 -4.01
C PHE A 74 0.57 -7.20 -4.96
N HIS A 75 0.63 -5.89 -4.73
CA HIS A 75 1.36 -4.98 -5.60
C HIS A 75 2.09 -3.93 -4.78
N MET A 76 3.21 -3.44 -5.33
CA MET A 76 3.88 -2.28 -4.78
C MET A 76 3.45 -1.07 -5.59
N VAL A 77 2.96 -0.05 -4.92
CA VAL A 77 2.42 1.13 -5.59
C VAL A 77 3.00 2.37 -4.94
N HIS A 78 3.30 3.37 -5.74
CA HIS A 78 3.85 4.61 -5.22
C HIS A 78 2.94 5.19 -4.13
N SER A 79 3.55 5.67 -3.05
CA SER A 79 2.80 6.12 -1.90
C SER A 79 1.86 7.27 -2.22
N ASP A 80 2.22 8.14 -3.17
CA ASP A 80 1.36 9.27 -3.53
C ASP A 80 0.05 8.79 -4.12
N ILE A 81 0.09 7.72 -4.92
CA ILE A 81 -1.12 7.18 -5.53
C ILE A 81 -2.04 6.63 -4.45
N VAL A 82 -1.47 5.88 -3.51
CA VAL A 82 -2.25 5.26 -2.44
C VAL A 82 -2.82 6.33 -1.52
N THR A 83 -1.99 7.29 -1.14
CA THR A 83 -2.43 8.37 -0.26
C THR A 83 -3.60 9.12 -0.86
N SER A 84 -3.48 9.48 -2.13
CA SER A 84 -4.53 10.20 -2.81
C SER A 84 -5.82 9.39 -2.85
N ALA A 85 -5.71 8.11 -3.15
CA ALA A 85 -6.89 7.25 -3.25
C ALA A 85 -7.60 7.09 -1.91
N ILE A 86 -6.83 6.97 -0.83
CA ILE A 86 -7.42 6.79 0.49
C ILE A 86 -8.04 8.08 1.01
N LEU A 87 -7.33 9.19 0.88
CA LEU A 87 -7.79 10.45 1.47
C LEU A 87 -8.86 11.13 0.66
N ASN A 88 -9.00 10.79 -0.61
CA ASN A 88 -9.98 11.44 -1.48
C ASN A 88 -11.18 10.56 -1.82
N LYS A 89 -11.36 9.48 -1.11
CA LYS A 89 -12.50 8.63 -1.41
C LYS A 89 -13.78 9.15 -0.76
#